data_c6454d3f0639e15c18a73a965db5edb2
#
_entry.id   c6454d3f0639e15c18a73a965db5edb2
#
_cell.length_a   1.000
_cell.length_b   1.000
_cell.length_c   1.000
_cell.angle_alpha   90.00
_cell.angle_beta   90.00
_cell.angle_gamma   90.00
#
_symmetry.space_group_name_H-M   'P 1'
#
loop_
_entity.id
_entity.type
_entity.pdbx_description
1 polymer ?
#
loop_
_entity_poly.entity_id
_entity_poly.type
_entity_poly.pdbx_seq_one_letter_code
_entity_poly.pdbx_strand_id
1 'polypeptide(L)'
;MDVEGYVKFLEGQNLSPKGIISRKTKLCAAEEYIGKSLDEVVCDDNEMYRALLKLQEVDDPAHAPRQNALRKYYAFKNGKEFPRLNSFKAD
;
A
#
# COMPACT_ATOMS: atom_id res chain seq x y z
N MET A 1 5.92 3.00 -10.70
CA MET A 1 6.07 2.53 -9.29
C MET A 1 7.53 2.19 -9.04
N ASP A 2 8.07 2.69 -7.93
CA ASP A 2 9.48 2.47 -7.58
C ASP A 2 9.64 1.19 -6.76
N VAL A 3 9.74 0.06 -7.43
CA VAL A 3 9.84 -1.25 -6.78
C VAL A 3 11.17 -1.42 -6.04
N GLU A 4 12.26 -0.97 -6.64
CA GLU A 4 13.58 -1.09 -6.00
C GLU A 4 13.67 -0.30 -4.70
N GLY A 5 13.20 0.93 -4.70
CA GLY A 5 13.16 1.75 -3.50
C GLY A 5 12.26 1.16 -2.43
N TYR A 6 11.11 0.62 -2.85
CA TYR A 6 10.19 -0.04 -1.94
C TYR A 6 10.85 -1.26 -1.26
N VAL A 7 11.55 -2.09 -2.03
CA VAL A 7 12.25 -3.25 -1.47
C VAL A 7 13.30 -2.81 -0.44
N LYS A 8 14.09 -1.79 -0.77
CA LYS A 8 15.09 -1.26 0.16
C LYS A 8 14.44 -0.72 1.44
N PHE A 9 13.32 -0.03 1.30
CA PHE A 9 12.55 0.46 2.44
C PHE A 9 12.10 -0.69 3.35
N LEU A 10 11.58 -1.77 2.77
CA LEU A 10 11.16 -2.94 3.53
C LEU A 10 12.33 -3.66 4.19
N GLU A 11 13.48 -3.73 3.53
CA GLU A 11 14.70 -4.30 4.12
C GLU A 11 15.10 -3.55 5.38
N GLY A 12 14.96 -2.24 5.36
CA GLY A 12 15.25 -1.39 6.53
C GLY A 12 14.28 -1.61 7.70
N GLN A 13 13.15 -2.27 7.45
CA GLN A 13 12.16 -2.58 8.47
C GLN A 13 12.29 -4.00 9.02
N ASN A 14 13.41 -4.66 8.76
CA ASN A 14 13.73 -6.00 9.27
C ASN A 14 12.75 -7.09 8.82
N LEU A 15 12.16 -6.93 7.64
CA LEU A 15 11.30 -7.96 7.06
C LEU A 15 12.15 -9.07 6.46
N SER A 16 11.67 -10.31 6.57
CA SER A 16 12.33 -11.45 5.96
C SER A 16 12.26 -11.37 4.43
N PRO A 17 13.19 -12.04 3.69
CA PRO A 17 13.12 -12.07 2.24
C PRO A 17 11.76 -12.55 1.70
N LYS A 18 11.16 -13.56 2.34
CA LYS A 18 9.82 -14.03 1.95
C LYS A 18 8.76 -12.96 2.16
N GLY A 19 8.83 -12.23 3.27
CA GLY A 19 7.90 -11.13 3.56
C GLY A 19 8.02 -10.01 2.55
N ILE A 20 9.25 -9.68 2.12
CA ILE A 20 9.48 -8.66 1.11
C ILE A 20 8.90 -9.07 -0.24
N ILE A 21 9.15 -10.31 -0.67
CA ILE A 21 8.61 -10.85 -1.93
C ILE A 21 7.08 -10.83 -1.90
N SER A 22 6.49 -11.25 -0.79
CA SER A 22 5.04 -11.27 -0.64
C SER A 22 4.45 -9.86 -0.76
N ARG A 23 5.04 -8.88 -0.08
CA ARG A 23 4.56 -7.50 -0.14
C ARG A 23 4.72 -6.90 -1.54
N LYS A 24 5.82 -7.18 -2.20
CA LYS A 24 6.05 -6.72 -3.57
C LYS A 24 4.99 -7.29 -4.52
N THR A 25 4.71 -8.58 -4.41
CA THR A 25 3.67 -9.25 -5.21
C THR A 25 2.30 -8.63 -4.95
N LYS A 26 1.97 -8.40 -3.68
CA LYS A 26 0.67 -7.82 -3.31
C LYS A 26 0.56 -6.35 -3.73
N LEU A 27 1.67 -5.63 -3.73
CA LEU A 27 1.67 -4.26 -4.21
C LEU A 27 1.35 -4.21 -5.71
N CYS A 28 1.94 -5.08 -6.50
CA CYS A 28 1.65 -5.17 -7.94
C CYS A 28 0.19 -5.57 -8.17
N ALA A 29 -0.33 -6.51 -7.38
CA ALA A 29 -1.72 -6.92 -7.46
C ALA A 29 -2.67 -5.77 -7.10
N ALA A 30 -2.30 -4.95 -6.11
CA ALA A 30 -3.08 -3.78 -5.73
C ALA A 30 -3.14 -2.76 -6.86
N GLU A 31 -2.01 -2.47 -7.49
CA GLU A 31 -1.98 -1.53 -8.62
C GLU A 31 -2.86 -2.00 -9.77
N GLU A 32 -2.78 -3.28 -10.09
CA GLU A 32 -3.58 -3.86 -11.15
C GLU A 32 -5.08 -3.78 -10.84
N TYR A 33 -5.46 -4.09 -9.61
CA TYR A 33 -6.87 -4.07 -9.21
C TYR A 33 -7.44 -2.65 -9.19
N ILE A 34 -6.66 -1.68 -8.72
CA ILE A 34 -7.07 -0.28 -8.65
C ILE A 34 -7.14 0.33 -10.06
N GLY A 35 -6.25 -0.10 -10.96
CA GLY A 35 -6.24 0.38 -12.33
C GLY A 35 -5.59 1.76 -12.51
N LYS A 36 -4.82 2.21 -11.53
CA LYS A 36 -4.09 3.48 -11.56
C LYS A 36 -2.67 3.28 -11.08
N SER A 37 -1.77 4.17 -11.49
CA SER A 37 -0.41 4.19 -10.95
C SER A 37 -0.45 4.46 -9.44
N LEU A 38 0.24 3.65 -8.66
CA LEU A 38 0.29 3.84 -7.21
C LEU A 38 1.01 5.13 -6.83
N ASP A 39 1.90 5.63 -7.68
CA ASP A 39 2.55 6.93 -7.44
C ASP A 39 1.52 8.06 -7.42
N GLU A 40 0.50 7.99 -8.26
CA GLU A 40 -0.61 8.95 -8.24
C GLU A 40 -1.48 8.77 -6.99
N VAL A 41 -1.74 7.53 -6.62
CA VAL A 41 -2.60 7.21 -5.48
C VAL A 41 -1.98 7.74 -4.18
N VAL A 42 -0.68 7.51 -3.96
CA VAL A 42 -0.04 7.90 -2.70
C VAL A 42 0.24 9.40 -2.60
N CYS A 43 0.12 10.14 -3.72
CA CYS A 43 0.25 11.60 -3.71
C CYS A 43 -1.00 12.33 -3.23
N ASP A 44 -2.14 11.65 -3.16
CA ASP A 44 -3.43 12.25 -2.84
C ASP A 44 -4.12 11.38 -1.79
N ASP A 45 -4.32 11.94 -0.60
CA ASP A 45 -4.89 11.19 0.52
C ASP A 45 -6.33 10.73 0.23
N ASN A 46 -7.10 11.49 -0.54
CA ASN A 46 -8.46 11.06 -0.92
C ASN A 46 -8.41 9.87 -1.88
N GLU A 47 -7.47 9.89 -2.83
CA GLU A 47 -7.25 8.74 -3.72
C GLU A 47 -6.77 7.52 -2.94
N MET A 48 -5.87 7.73 -1.97
CA MET A 48 -5.39 6.67 -1.10
C MET A 48 -6.54 6.03 -0.31
N TYR A 49 -7.42 6.85 0.25
CA TYR A 49 -8.59 6.38 0.98
C TYR A 49 -9.50 5.52 0.09
N ARG A 50 -9.82 6.03 -1.11
CA ARG A 50 -10.66 5.29 -2.07
C ARG A 50 -10.01 4.00 -2.52
N ALA A 51 -8.70 4.02 -2.73
CA ALA A 51 -7.95 2.82 -3.12
C ALA A 51 -8.02 1.74 -2.04
N LEU A 52 -7.84 2.12 -0.77
CA LEU A 52 -7.93 1.17 0.33
C LEU A 52 -9.32 0.58 0.45
N LEU A 53 -10.37 1.40 0.28
CA LEU A 53 -11.75 0.90 0.30
C LEU A 53 -11.98 -0.10 -0.84
N LYS A 54 -11.46 0.20 -2.02
CA LYS A 54 -11.60 -0.70 -3.17
C LYS A 54 -10.90 -2.04 -2.92
N LEU A 55 -9.71 -2.00 -2.33
CA LEU A 55 -8.97 -3.22 -2.02
C LEU A 55 -9.65 -4.09 -0.97
N GLN A 56 -10.48 -3.51 -0.11
CA GLN A 56 -11.27 -4.29 0.84
C GLN A 56 -12.20 -5.29 0.15
N GLU A 57 -12.58 -5.02 -1.09
CA GLU A 57 -13.47 -5.90 -1.86
C GLU A 57 -12.83 -7.26 -2.16
N VAL A 58 -11.48 -7.30 -2.26
CA VAL A 58 -10.76 -8.52 -2.65
C VAL A 58 -9.81 -9.04 -1.57
N ASP A 59 -9.54 -8.24 -0.54
CA ASP A 59 -8.63 -8.65 0.53
C ASP A 59 -9.33 -9.49 1.60
N ASP A 60 -8.57 -10.42 2.19
CA ASP A 60 -8.98 -11.13 3.37
C ASP A 60 -9.12 -10.13 4.52
N PRO A 61 -10.30 -9.99 5.16
CA PRO A 61 -10.49 -9.02 6.25
C PRO A 61 -9.51 -9.20 7.42
N ALA A 62 -9.06 -10.44 7.66
CA ALA A 62 -8.16 -10.71 8.78
C ALA A 62 -6.72 -10.25 8.50
N HIS A 63 -6.27 -10.30 7.26
CA HIS A 63 -4.87 -10.05 6.92
C HIS A 63 -4.66 -8.82 6.02
N ALA A 64 -5.65 -8.46 5.22
CA ALA A 64 -5.63 -7.29 4.33
C ALA A 64 -4.30 -7.12 3.58
N PRO A 65 -3.83 -8.15 2.85
CA PRO A 65 -2.46 -8.13 2.31
C PRO A 65 -2.20 -7.03 1.29
N ARG A 66 -3.15 -6.75 0.40
CA ARG A 66 -2.99 -5.70 -0.61
C ARG A 66 -3.03 -4.33 0.02
N GLN A 67 -3.93 -4.13 0.99
CA GLN A 67 -4.03 -2.87 1.72
C GLN A 67 -2.74 -2.60 2.50
N ASN A 68 -2.20 -3.63 3.17
CA ASN A 68 -0.96 -3.48 3.93
C ASN A 68 0.22 -3.16 3.03
N ALA A 69 0.30 -3.77 1.84
CA ALA A 69 1.34 -3.47 0.88
C ALA A 69 1.24 -2.01 0.40
N LEU A 70 0.04 -1.54 0.11
CA LEU A 70 -0.18 -0.17 -0.33
C LEU A 70 0.14 0.83 0.79
N ARG A 71 -0.25 0.53 2.02
CA ARG A 71 0.08 1.39 3.17
C ARG A 71 1.59 1.52 3.36
N LYS A 72 2.34 0.44 3.14
CA LYS A 72 3.80 0.49 3.19
C LYS A 72 4.38 1.34 2.07
N TYR A 73 3.80 1.26 0.88
CA TYR A 73 4.24 2.10 -0.23
C TYR A 73 3.98 3.58 0.05
N TYR A 74 2.82 3.89 0.62
CA TYR A 74 2.51 5.25 1.06
C TYR A 74 3.55 5.76 2.07
N ALA A 75 3.88 4.94 3.07
CA ALA A 75 4.86 5.31 4.08
C ALA A 75 6.24 5.54 3.47
N PHE A 76 6.64 4.69 2.51
CA PHE A 76 7.90 4.86 1.79
C PHE A 76 7.94 6.20 1.04
N LYS A 77 6.87 6.54 0.33
CA LYS A 77 6.85 7.76 -0.48
C LYS A 77 6.65 9.03 0.33
N ASN A 78 5.92 8.97 1.43
CA ASN A 78 5.53 10.16 2.18
C ASN A 78 6.25 10.33 3.52
N GLY A 79 7.00 9.34 3.96
CA GLY A 79 7.73 9.41 5.23
C GLY A 79 6.85 9.33 6.47
N LYS A 80 5.61 8.93 6.33
CA LYS A 80 4.65 8.78 7.44
C LYS A 80 3.61 7.75 7.06
N GLU A 81 2.97 7.14 8.06
CA GLU A 81 1.91 6.18 7.81
C GLU A 81 0.59 6.87 7.48
N PHE A 82 -0.21 6.24 6.63
CA PHE A 82 -1.56 6.71 6.35
C PHE A 82 -2.44 6.41 7.57
N PRO A 83 -3.34 7.33 7.96
CA PRO A 83 -4.21 7.11 9.12
C PRO A 83 -5.18 5.94 8.91
N ARG A 84 -5.73 5.43 9.99
CA ARG A 84 -6.72 4.36 9.91
C ARG A 84 -7.97 4.88 9.21
N LEU A 85 -8.63 3.99 8.45
CA LEU A 85 -9.79 4.40 7.64
C LEU A 85 -10.92 5.01 8.49
N ASN A 86 -11.12 4.51 9.70
CA ASN A 86 -12.18 5.01 10.57
C ASN A 86 -11.88 6.39 11.18
N SER A 87 -10.63 6.85 11.10
CA SER A 87 -10.25 8.18 11.59
C SER A 87 -9.96 9.17 10.47
N PHE A 88 -9.88 8.70 9.21
CA PHE A 88 -9.63 9.56 8.06
C PHE A 88 -10.92 10.22 7.61
N LYS A 89 -10.86 11.53 7.38
CA LYS A 89 -12.00 12.30 6.84
C LYS A 89 -11.66 12.75 5.43
N ALA A 90 -12.31 12.15 4.46
CA ALA A 90 -12.16 12.54 3.06
C ALA A 90 -12.93 13.83 2.81
N ASP A 91 -12.35 14.73 2.01
CA ASP A 91 -13.01 15.95 1.59
C ASP A 91 -14.03 15.71 0.47
#